data_6ee316e17c2747a8008b37dbfc2c8412
#
_entry.id   6ee316e17c2747a8008b37dbfc2c8412
#
_cell.length_a   1.000
_cell.length_b   1.000
_cell.length_c   1.000
_cell.angle_alpha   90.00
_cell.angle_beta   90.00
_cell.angle_gamma   90.00
#
_symmetry.space_group_name_H-M   'P 1'
#
loop_
_entity.id
_entity.type
_entity.pdbx_description
1 polymer ?
#
loop_
_entity_poly.entity_id
_entity_poly.type
_entity_poly.pdbx_seq_one_letter_code
_entity_poly.pdbx_strand_id
1 'polypeptide(L)'
;MDIPTPYPLCCIESHPNRKRRDSLSSGPMEDKSALLNQLRIDRGGEPPRSAKWGLWLAAVAAILAIAACAWFWTRPRGIPVHVAVAQSAAAGGTAVAPSSILDASGYVVARRQATVASKITAKMVELDIEEGDRVKEGQVIARLDDTNLRATLNAARAQIDYARSGLAETEVNLKNAKRDYDRQRSLLGGHFVSQSAVDNAQTTMDALAAQLATQRSNVEVAQRNIDVAQRNLDDTVVRAPFAGVVTVKAAQPGEIVSPISAGGGFTRTGIGTIVDMDSLEIQVDVNENFINRVQPDQKVTARLNAYPDWQIPGHVIAVIPTADRSKGTVTVRIALEQKDPRILPEMGVRVAFLGGATGAGGTAAPSEGVLLPRGAVLSSGATGVVFVVHDSTVERRAVKLGQADGDHIVVSAGVTPGERVAVGDFTQLKDGAEIRIEP
;
A
#
# COMPACT_ATOMS: atom_id res chain seq x y z
N MET A 1 33.03 -46.10 14.17
CA MET A 1 32.54 -47.17 13.30
C MET A 1 31.58 -46.47 12.36
N ASP A 2 32.19 -46.05 11.39
CA ASP A 2 32.13 -46.32 9.94
C ASP A 2 31.06 -45.51 9.18
N ILE A 3 31.59 -44.59 8.48
CA ILE A 3 31.11 -43.90 7.24
C ILE A 3 30.97 -44.98 6.12
N PRO A 4 30.10 -44.86 5.06
CA PRO A 4 30.51 -44.00 3.96
C PRO A 4 29.41 -43.28 3.18
N THR A 5 29.77 -42.14 2.63
CA THR A 5 29.29 -41.57 1.33
C THR A 5 29.67 -42.49 0.16
N PRO A 6 29.06 -42.39 -1.06
CA PRO A 6 29.65 -41.47 -2.04
C PRO A 6 28.70 -40.84 -3.07
N TYR A 7 29.21 -39.81 -3.72
CA TYR A 7 28.87 -39.18 -5.01
C TYR A 7 28.86 -40.17 -6.22
N PRO A 8 28.36 -39.80 -7.44
CA PRO A 8 29.06 -38.93 -8.39
C PRO A 8 28.12 -37.99 -9.18
N LEU A 9 28.51 -36.75 -9.62
CA LEU A 9 29.34 -36.31 -10.75
C LEU A 9 29.03 -36.93 -12.12
N CYS A 10 28.58 -36.06 -13.01
CA CYS A 10 28.88 -35.95 -14.45
C CYS A 10 28.29 -34.62 -14.94
N CYS A 11 29.04 -33.59 -15.27
CA CYS A 11 30.08 -33.40 -16.29
C CYS A 11 29.62 -33.83 -17.69
N ILE A 12 29.72 -32.88 -18.57
CA ILE A 12 30.33 -32.93 -19.91
C ILE A 12 29.72 -31.74 -20.66
N GLU A 13 30.48 -30.64 -20.89
CA GLU A 13 31.39 -30.41 -22.02
C GLU A 13 30.60 -30.35 -23.35
N SER A 14 30.82 -29.47 -24.25
CA SER A 14 31.98 -28.67 -24.63
C SER A 14 31.65 -27.94 -25.91
N HIS A 15 32.12 -26.77 -26.05
CA HIS A 15 32.90 -26.25 -27.19
C HIS A 15 33.10 -27.15 -28.44
N PRO A 16 33.64 -26.63 -29.53
CA PRO A 16 33.60 -25.31 -30.20
C PRO A 16 33.69 -25.44 -31.74
N ASN A 17 33.79 -24.31 -32.41
CA ASN A 17 34.80 -24.05 -33.40
C ASN A 17 34.48 -24.22 -34.90
N ARG A 18 35.03 -23.24 -35.50
CA ARG A 18 35.90 -23.17 -36.72
C ARG A 18 35.19 -22.98 -38.03
N LYS A 19 35.55 -21.78 -38.52
CA LYS A 19 36.56 -21.57 -39.59
C LYS A 19 36.18 -22.17 -40.94
N ARG A 20 36.15 -21.36 -41.88
CA ARG A 20 37.16 -20.98 -42.87
C ARG A 20 36.46 -20.56 -44.15
N ARG A 21 36.95 -19.46 -44.72
CA ARG A 21 37.74 -19.39 -45.95
C ARG A 21 36.99 -19.87 -47.19
N ASP A 22 37.03 -19.24 -48.20
CA ASP A 22 38.07 -18.61 -49.04
C ASP A 22 37.37 -17.78 -50.11
N SER A 23 37.75 -16.56 -50.43
CA SER A 23 38.82 -16.22 -51.39
C SER A 23 38.46 -16.44 -52.87
N LEU A 24 38.87 -15.49 -53.55
CA LEU A 24 39.27 -15.41 -54.96
C LEU A 24 38.31 -14.54 -55.79
N SER A 25 38.74 -13.34 -56.17
CA SER A 25 39.84 -13.07 -57.10
C SER A 25 39.32 -12.85 -58.49
N SER A 26 39.79 -11.79 -58.98
CA SER A 26 40.16 -11.36 -60.37
C SER A 26 39.31 -10.20 -60.84
N GLY A 27 39.82 -9.02 -61.01
CA GLY A 27 40.88 -8.47 -61.79
C GLY A 27 40.62 -8.49 -63.27
N PRO A 28 41.25 -7.61 -64.00
CA PRO A 28 40.73 -6.35 -64.53
C PRO A 28 40.70 -6.41 -66.10
N MET A 29 40.05 -5.50 -66.68
CA MET A 29 40.24 -5.18 -68.10
C MET A 29 39.88 -3.72 -68.31
N GLU A 30 40.79 -2.77 -68.33
CA GLU A 30 41.47 -2.27 -69.54
C GLU A 30 40.58 -2.43 -70.79
N ASP A 31 40.18 -1.42 -71.41
CA ASP A 31 40.92 -0.64 -72.33
C ASP A 31 40.04 -0.01 -73.42
N LYS A 32 40.50 1.06 -73.98
CA LYS A 32 40.22 1.48 -75.32
C LYS A 32 39.04 2.39 -75.65
N SER A 33 39.16 3.62 -75.21
CA SER A 33 38.60 4.71 -76.01
C SER A 33 39.38 6.04 -75.94
N ALA A 34 40.69 5.95 -75.66
CA ALA A 34 41.57 7.10 -75.64
C ALA A 34 42.37 7.30 -76.93
N LEU A 35 41.87 6.87 -78.05
CA LEU A 35 42.65 6.91 -79.32
C LEU A 35 41.89 7.31 -80.59
N LEU A 36 40.88 8.16 -80.49
CA LEU A 36 40.24 8.63 -81.71
C LEU A 36 39.75 10.08 -81.66
N ASN A 37 40.63 11.02 -81.34
CA ASN A 37 40.38 12.41 -81.65
C ASN A 37 41.67 13.24 -81.84
N GLN A 38 42.64 12.63 -82.50
CA GLN A 38 43.66 13.41 -83.21
C GLN A 38 43.41 13.18 -84.67
N LEU A 39 42.84 14.14 -85.29
CA LEU A 39 42.91 14.42 -86.75
C LEU A 39 41.66 15.19 -87.16
N ARG A 40 41.73 16.48 -87.15
CA ARG A 40 41.29 17.28 -88.32
C ARG A 40 41.67 18.75 -88.17
N ILE A 41 42.39 19.04 -89.08
CA ILE A 41 43.02 20.21 -89.68
C ILE A 41 42.00 21.29 -90.09
N ASP A 42 42.31 22.47 -89.61
CA ASP A 42 42.41 23.82 -90.17
C ASP A 42 41.83 24.14 -91.61
N ARG A 43 41.15 25.30 -91.63
CA ARG A 43 41.14 26.28 -92.71
C ARG A 43 40.17 27.42 -92.39
N GLY A 44 40.57 28.57 -91.98
CA GLY A 44 40.99 29.66 -92.82
C GLY A 44 39.86 30.56 -93.30
N GLY A 45 39.97 31.86 -93.01
CA GLY A 45 39.19 32.89 -93.66
C GLY A 45 38.77 34.11 -92.82
N GLU A 46 39.62 35.10 -92.81
CA GLU A 46 39.36 36.47 -92.37
C GLU A 46 38.36 37.24 -93.25
N PRO A 47 38.17 38.55 -93.05
CA PRO A 47 37.59 39.47 -92.02
C PRO A 47 36.52 40.42 -92.65
N PRO A 48 36.28 41.66 -92.28
CA PRO A 48 35.87 42.37 -91.03
C PRO A 48 34.57 43.19 -91.20
N ARG A 49 34.06 43.86 -90.13
CA ARG A 49 33.53 45.22 -90.17
C ARG A 49 32.85 45.63 -88.79
N SER A 50 33.49 46.49 -88.19
CA SER A 50 32.99 47.79 -87.63
C SER A 50 31.79 47.75 -86.65
N ALA A 51 32.05 47.87 -85.38
CA ALA A 51 32.01 49.18 -84.77
C ALA A 51 30.63 49.55 -84.11
N LYS A 52 30.69 49.94 -82.95
CA LYS A 52 29.74 50.69 -82.14
C LYS A 52 28.84 49.87 -81.13
N TRP A 53 28.92 48.58 -81.11
CA TRP A 53 28.18 47.78 -80.13
C TRP A 53 28.96 47.57 -78.83
N GLY A 54 30.29 47.76 -78.84
CA GLY A 54 31.14 47.63 -77.65
C GLY A 54 30.92 48.72 -76.62
N LEU A 55 30.55 49.96 -77.07
CA LEU A 55 30.22 51.04 -76.14
C LEU A 55 28.88 50.83 -75.45
N TRP A 56 27.88 50.21 -76.09
CA TRP A 56 26.60 49.91 -75.49
C TRP A 56 26.70 48.69 -74.51
N LEU A 57 27.53 47.72 -74.80
CA LEU A 57 27.78 46.60 -73.89
C LEU A 57 28.61 47.06 -72.67
N ALA A 58 29.55 47.99 -72.83
CA ALA A 58 30.29 48.59 -71.71
C ALA A 58 29.38 49.42 -70.80
N ALA A 59 28.43 50.18 -71.37
CA ALA A 59 27.44 50.95 -70.59
C ALA A 59 26.45 50.03 -69.83
N VAL A 60 25.98 48.96 -70.48
CA VAL A 60 25.12 47.97 -69.82
C VAL A 60 25.89 47.23 -68.71
N ALA A 61 27.15 46.84 -68.97
CA ALA A 61 27.97 46.20 -67.97
C ALA A 61 28.25 47.11 -66.78
N ALA A 62 28.46 48.41 -66.98
CA ALA A 62 28.64 49.39 -65.93
C ALA A 62 27.38 49.61 -65.10
N ILE A 63 26.20 49.64 -65.74
CA ILE A 63 24.87 49.71 -65.02
C ILE A 63 24.60 48.45 -64.21
N LEU A 64 24.90 47.27 -64.76
CA LEU A 64 24.77 46.01 -64.04
C LEU A 64 25.76 45.90 -62.89
N ALA A 65 26.99 46.42 -63.04
CA ALA A 65 27.98 46.47 -61.99
C ALA A 65 27.56 47.43 -60.85
N ILE A 66 27.01 48.61 -61.21
CA ILE A 66 26.45 49.57 -60.23
C ILE A 66 25.21 48.98 -59.54
N ALA A 67 24.31 48.32 -60.31
CA ALA A 67 23.14 47.65 -59.72
C ALA A 67 23.55 46.45 -58.84
N ALA A 68 24.54 45.69 -59.22
CA ALA A 68 25.10 44.59 -58.41
C ALA A 68 25.79 45.13 -57.12
N CYS A 69 26.51 46.25 -57.23
CA CYS A 69 27.20 46.92 -56.11
C CYS A 69 26.14 47.52 -55.17
N ALA A 70 25.11 48.16 -55.69
CA ALA A 70 23.97 48.66 -54.91
C ALA A 70 23.19 47.54 -54.23
N TRP A 71 22.94 46.40 -54.95
CA TRP A 71 22.28 45.22 -54.38
C TRP A 71 23.13 44.52 -53.29
N PHE A 72 24.47 44.50 -53.49
CA PHE A 72 25.40 43.97 -52.50
C PHE A 72 25.50 44.88 -51.23
N TRP A 73 25.34 46.20 -51.38
CA TRP A 73 25.31 47.14 -50.24
C TRP A 73 23.98 47.21 -49.52
N THR A 74 22.88 46.87 -50.20
CA THR A 74 21.53 46.84 -49.59
C THR A 74 21.18 45.49 -48.96
N ARG A 75 22.04 44.46 -49.05
CA ARG A 75 21.78 43.19 -48.36
C ARG A 75 21.86 43.41 -46.85
N PRO A 76 20.76 43.11 -46.11
CA PRO A 76 20.80 43.17 -44.67
C PRO A 76 21.78 42.13 -44.11
N ARG A 77 22.81 42.60 -43.42
CA ARG A 77 23.88 41.78 -42.80
C ARG A 77 23.49 41.28 -41.40
N GLY A 78 22.21 41.08 -41.13
CA GLY A 78 21.72 40.60 -39.85
C GLY A 78 22.10 39.12 -39.60
N ILE A 79 22.58 38.82 -38.41
CA ILE A 79 22.86 37.45 -37.94
C ILE A 79 21.52 36.69 -37.83
N PRO A 80 21.34 35.50 -38.48
CA PRO A 80 20.11 34.74 -38.35
C PRO A 80 19.95 34.19 -36.92
N VAL A 81 18.80 34.46 -36.30
CA VAL A 81 18.48 33.98 -34.95
C VAL A 81 17.04 33.52 -34.90
N HIS A 82 16.80 32.42 -34.19
CA HIS A 82 15.45 32.02 -33.81
C HIS A 82 14.99 32.82 -32.59
N VAL A 83 13.70 33.08 -32.48
CA VAL A 83 13.15 33.89 -31.40
C VAL A 83 12.13 33.09 -30.63
N ALA A 84 12.25 33.07 -29.31
CA ALA A 84 11.23 32.52 -28.40
C ALA A 84 10.56 33.65 -27.63
N VAL A 85 9.27 33.50 -27.37
CA VAL A 85 8.49 34.44 -26.54
C VAL A 85 8.58 34.02 -25.10
N ALA A 86 8.92 34.93 -24.24
CA ALA A 86 8.99 34.74 -22.79
C ALA A 86 7.60 34.50 -22.20
N GLN A 87 7.35 33.30 -21.68
CA GLN A 87 6.05 32.91 -21.12
C GLN A 87 6.01 33.14 -19.60
N SER A 88 4.90 33.63 -19.08
CA SER A 88 4.71 33.76 -17.64
C SER A 88 4.71 32.39 -16.97
N ALA A 89 5.54 32.19 -15.97
CA ALA A 89 5.57 30.94 -15.17
C ALA A 89 4.25 30.70 -14.41
N ALA A 90 3.40 31.72 -14.26
CA ALA A 90 2.09 31.61 -13.64
C ALA A 90 1.00 30.99 -14.54
N ALA A 91 1.22 30.82 -15.85
CA ALA A 91 0.22 30.32 -16.81
C ALA A 91 0.23 28.80 -17.00
N GLY A 92 1.17 28.07 -16.41
CA GLY A 92 1.32 26.62 -16.52
C GLY A 92 1.00 25.87 -15.22
N GLY A 93 -0.03 26.29 -14.50
CA GLY A 93 -0.53 25.55 -13.34
C GLY A 93 -1.17 24.22 -13.75
N THR A 94 -0.38 23.22 -14.15
CA THR A 94 -0.72 21.82 -13.87
C THR A 94 -0.88 21.74 -12.36
N ALA A 95 -2.08 21.36 -11.89
CA ALA A 95 -2.34 21.08 -10.49
C ALA A 95 -1.18 20.23 -9.96
N VAL A 96 -0.34 20.81 -9.10
CA VAL A 96 0.75 20.11 -8.44
C VAL A 96 0.06 18.98 -7.70
N ALA A 97 0.19 17.75 -8.19
CA ALA A 97 -0.21 16.58 -7.44
C ALA A 97 0.47 16.70 -6.07
N PRO A 98 -0.27 16.49 -4.97
CA PRO A 98 0.28 16.65 -3.63
C PRO A 98 1.55 15.80 -3.55
N SER A 99 2.68 16.47 -3.35
CA SER A 99 3.98 15.79 -3.28
C SER A 99 3.99 14.90 -2.05
N SER A 100 4.33 13.63 -2.23
CA SER A 100 4.59 12.74 -1.11
C SER A 100 5.79 13.27 -0.32
N ILE A 101 5.62 13.41 0.99
CA ILE A 101 6.73 13.79 1.90
C ILE A 101 7.57 12.56 2.25
N LEU A 102 6.92 11.39 2.26
CA LEU A 102 7.49 10.14 2.70
C LEU A 102 6.75 8.99 2.03
N ASP A 103 7.50 8.01 1.54
CA ASP A 103 6.98 6.74 1.07
C ASP A 103 7.40 5.62 2.03
N ALA A 104 6.45 4.78 2.42
CA ALA A 104 6.69 3.62 3.28
C ALA A 104 6.03 2.38 2.69
N SER A 105 6.61 1.23 3.01
CA SER A 105 6.06 -0.08 2.60
C SER A 105 5.45 -0.79 3.80
N GLY A 106 4.44 -1.59 3.56
CA GLY A 106 3.76 -2.34 4.60
C GLY A 106 2.83 -3.40 4.03
N TYR A 107 1.89 -3.83 4.86
CA TYR A 107 0.93 -4.86 4.51
C TYR A 107 -0.48 -4.48 4.94
N VAL A 108 -1.46 -5.01 4.22
CA VAL A 108 -2.85 -4.97 4.63
C VAL A 108 -3.05 -5.99 5.74
N VAL A 109 -3.57 -5.57 6.88
CA VAL A 109 -3.88 -6.46 8.00
C VAL A 109 -5.33 -6.29 8.41
N ALA A 110 -5.92 -7.34 8.96
CA ALA A 110 -7.25 -7.22 9.55
C ALA A 110 -7.12 -6.75 11.00
N ARG A 111 -7.87 -5.74 11.38
CA ARG A 111 -7.96 -5.29 12.76
C ARG A 111 -8.51 -6.37 13.69
N ARG A 112 -9.47 -7.17 13.20
CA ARG A 112 -10.05 -8.29 13.93
C ARG A 112 -9.70 -9.59 13.21
N GLN A 113 -8.80 -10.33 13.83
CA GLN A 113 -8.38 -11.66 13.41
C GLN A 113 -8.34 -12.52 14.66
N ALA A 114 -8.89 -13.73 14.60
CA ALA A 114 -8.85 -14.67 15.71
C ALA A 114 -8.59 -16.09 15.22
N THR A 115 -7.62 -16.73 15.83
CA THR A 115 -7.47 -18.18 15.73
C THR A 115 -8.41 -18.82 16.74
N VAL A 116 -9.44 -19.49 16.25
CA VAL A 116 -10.43 -20.17 17.06
C VAL A 116 -9.84 -21.48 17.54
N ALA A 117 -9.84 -21.68 18.85
CA ALA A 117 -9.37 -22.88 19.52
C ALA A 117 -10.50 -23.52 20.34
N SER A 118 -10.34 -24.79 20.68
CA SER A 118 -11.20 -25.44 21.65
C SER A 118 -10.93 -24.94 23.06
N LYS A 119 -11.96 -24.88 23.91
CA LYS A 119 -11.81 -24.63 25.35
C LYS A 119 -11.50 -25.89 26.16
N ILE A 120 -11.76 -27.04 25.60
CA ILE A 120 -11.57 -28.34 26.24
C ILE A 120 -10.72 -29.25 25.34
N THR A 121 -10.09 -30.24 25.94
CA THR A 121 -9.38 -31.27 25.17
C THR A 121 -10.34 -32.38 24.80
N ALA A 122 -10.58 -32.53 23.50
CA ALA A 122 -11.46 -33.59 22.99
C ALA A 122 -11.13 -33.94 21.53
N LYS A 123 -11.61 -35.08 21.06
CA LYS A 123 -11.49 -35.47 19.65
C LYS A 123 -12.48 -34.67 18.82
N MET A 124 -12.06 -34.15 17.69
CA MET A 124 -12.92 -33.49 16.71
C MET A 124 -13.73 -34.54 15.95
N VAL A 125 -15.03 -34.40 15.95
CA VAL A 125 -15.94 -35.28 15.22
C VAL A 125 -16.30 -34.69 13.86
N GLU A 126 -16.62 -33.40 13.84
CA GLU A 126 -17.10 -32.70 12.66
C GLU A 126 -16.45 -31.32 12.56
N LEU A 127 -16.17 -30.91 11.34
CA LEU A 127 -15.62 -29.58 11.02
C LEU A 127 -16.38 -29.01 9.82
N ASP A 128 -17.13 -27.94 10.08
CA ASP A 128 -18.13 -27.37 9.16
C ASP A 128 -17.57 -26.13 8.42
N ILE A 129 -16.24 -26.03 8.27
CA ILE A 129 -15.59 -24.91 7.60
C ILE A 129 -14.49 -25.37 6.63
N GLU A 130 -14.37 -24.65 5.53
CA GLU A 130 -13.24 -24.74 4.60
C GLU A 130 -12.56 -23.37 4.44
N GLU A 131 -11.34 -23.35 3.94
CA GLU A 131 -10.61 -22.12 3.65
C GLU A 131 -11.33 -21.34 2.56
N GLY A 132 -11.57 -20.06 2.81
CA GLY A 132 -12.36 -19.17 1.94
C GLY A 132 -13.83 -19.04 2.31
N ASP A 133 -14.36 -19.88 3.22
CA ASP A 133 -15.74 -19.82 3.64
C ASP A 133 -16.06 -18.57 4.44
N ARG A 134 -17.25 -18.02 4.23
CA ARG A 134 -17.82 -16.94 5.04
C ARG A 134 -18.63 -17.49 6.20
N VAL A 135 -18.26 -17.11 7.40
CA VAL A 135 -18.94 -17.50 8.63
C VAL A 135 -19.62 -16.30 9.28
N LYS A 136 -20.75 -16.56 9.95
CA LYS A 136 -21.49 -15.57 10.76
C LYS A 136 -21.08 -15.71 12.23
N GLU A 137 -21.22 -14.63 13.00
CA GLU A 137 -21.05 -14.68 14.44
C GLU A 137 -21.95 -15.74 15.08
N GLY A 138 -21.40 -16.58 15.97
CA GLY A 138 -22.11 -17.69 16.63
C GLY A 138 -22.32 -18.91 15.76
N GLN A 139 -21.97 -18.89 14.47
CA GLN A 139 -22.07 -20.08 13.60
C GLN A 139 -21.19 -21.20 14.12
N VAL A 140 -21.70 -22.42 14.12
CA VAL A 140 -20.95 -23.63 14.48
C VAL A 140 -19.88 -23.84 13.42
N ILE A 141 -18.66 -24.05 13.87
CA ILE A 141 -17.49 -24.30 13.00
C ILE A 141 -16.91 -25.69 13.23
N ALA A 142 -17.06 -26.23 14.44
CA ALA A 142 -16.63 -27.58 14.75
C ALA A 142 -17.45 -28.20 15.88
N ARG A 143 -17.53 -29.52 15.87
CA ARG A 143 -18.12 -30.31 16.94
C ARG A 143 -17.10 -31.29 17.48
N LEU A 144 -16.98 -31.33 18.79
CA LEU A 144 -16.11 -32.24 19.50
C LEU A 144 -16.91 -33.42 20.05
N ASP A 145 -16.23 -34.51 20.38
CA ASP A 145 -16.85 -35.68 21.02
C ASP A 145 -17.41 -35.30 22.40
N ASP A 146 -18.70 -35.37 22.51
CA ASP A 146 -19.48 -34.99 23.69
C ASP A 146 -20.00 -36.19 24.51
N THR A 147 -19.64 -37.39 24.12
CA THR A 147 -20.20 -38.65 24.70
C THR A 147 -20.03 -38.70 26.21
N ASN A 148 -18.83 -38.46 26.70
CA ASN A 148 -18.51 -38.45 28.14
C ASN A 148 -19.17 -37.30 28.89
N LEU A 149 -19.23 -36.12 28.26
CA LEU A 149 -19.84 -34.93 28.88
C LEU A 149 -21.34 -35.02 28.97
N ARG A 150 -22.00 -35.64 27.99
CA ARG A 150 -23.44 -35.99 28.06
C ARG A 150 -23.72 -36.98 29.19
N ALA A 151 -22.86 -37.99 29.36
CA ALA A 151 -22.99 -38.92 30.46
C ALA A 151 -22.86 -38.26 31.83
N THR A 152 -21.86 -37.33 31.95
CA THR A 152 -21.64 -36.52 33.15
C THR A 152 -22.85 -35.61 33.46
N LEU A 153 -23.39 -34.94 32.46
CA LEU A 153 -24.61 -34.12 32.62
C LEU A 153 -25.79 -34.95 33.09
N ASN A 154 -25.99 -36.14 32.50
CA ASN A 154 -27.07 -37.05 32.91
C ASN A 154 -26.90 -37.56 34.35
N ALA A 155 -25.63 -37.81 34.78
CA ALA A 155 -25.37 -38.14 36.19
C ALA A 155 -25.68 -36.99 37.15
N ALA A 156 -25.32 -35.74 36.76
CA ALA A 156 -25.64 -34.54 37.52
C ALA A 156 -27.16 -34.30 37.62
N ARG A 157 -27.93 -34.61 36.54
CA ARG A 157 -29.41 -34.57 36.56
C ARG A 157 -29.99 -35.59 37.51
N ALA A 158 -29.50 -36.81 37.50
CA ALA A 158 -29.95 -37.83 38.46
C ALA A 158 -29.66 -37.43 39.90
N GLN A 159 -28.51 -36.76 40.15
CA GLN A 159 -28.14 -36.29 41.50
C GLN A 159 -29.09 -35.18 42.03
N ILE A 160 -29.57 -34.27 41.18
CA ILE A 160 -30.56 -33.26 41.64
C ILE A 160 -31.90 -33.91 41.93
N ASP A 161 -32.32 -34.90 41.15
CA ASP A 161 -33.57 -35.59 41.39
C ASP A 161 -33.55 -36.37 42.72
N TYR A 162 -32.40 -37.01 43.05
CA TYR A 162 -32.16 -37.58 44.35
C TYR A 162 -32.25 -36.53 45.49
N ALA A 163 -31.57 -35.38 45.35
CA ALA A 163 -31.61 -34.31 46.35
C ALA A 163 -33.00 -33.72 46.52
N ARG A 164 -33.81 -33.59 45.46
CA ARG A 164 -35.21 -33.15 45.51
C ARG A 164 -36.09 -34.12 46.25
N SER A 165 -35.85 -35.43 46.05
CA SER A 165 -36.59 -36.45 46.76
C SER A 165 -36.34 -36.38 48.28
N GLY A 166 -35.09 -36.21 48.71
CA GLY A 166 -34.73 -36.04 50.11
C GLY A 166 -35.32 -34.73 50.72
N LEU A 167 -35.37 -33.64 49.92
CA LEU A 167 -36.04 -32.41 50.32
C LEU A 167 -37.53 -32.65 50.54
N ALA A 168 -38.20 -33.28 49.61
CA ALA A 168 -39.67 -33.59 49.74
C ALA A 168 -39.99 -34.46 50.96
N GLU A 169 -39.17 -35.48 51.24
CA GLU A 169 -39.29 -36.28 52.44
C GLU A 169 -39.19 -35.42 53.72
N THR A 170 -38.12 -34.55 53.78
CA THR A 170 -37.91 -33.66 54.94
C THR A 170 -39.08 -32.67 55.11
N GLU A 171 -39.63 -32.14 54.04
CA GLU A 171 -40.79 -31.22 54.04
C GLU A 171 -42.05 -31.92 54.64
N VAL A 172 -42.29 -33.21 54.25
CA VAL A 172 -43.40 -33.98 54.85
C VAL A 172 -43.17 -34.21 56.30
N ASN A 173 -41.99 -34.61 56.73
CA ASN A 173 -41.63 -34.82 58.11
C ASN A 173 -41.80 -33.56 58.97
N LEU A 174 -41.31 -32.40 58.47
CA LEU A 174 -41.50 -31.11 59.15
C LEU A 174 -42.98 -30.74 59.27
N LYS A 175 -43.79 -30.96 58.23
CA LYS A 175 -45.19 -30.71 58.25
C LYS A 175 -45.92 -31.59 59.32
N ASN A 176 -45.48 -32.83 59.47
CA ASN A 176 -46.01 -33.74 60.50
C ASN A 176 -45.60 -33.24 61.93
N ALA A 177 -44.30 -32.92 62.13
CA ALA A 177 -43.79 -32.40 63.39
C ALA A 177 -44.47 -31.07 63.80
N LYS A 178 -44.71 -30.18 62.82
CA LYS A 178 -45.46 -28.93 63.06
C LYS A 178 -46.90 -29.22 63.52
N ARG A 179 -47.63 -30.18 62.92
CA ARG A 179 -48.94 -30.52 63.34
C ARG A 179 -48.93 -31.12 64.73
N ASP A 180 -47.93 -31.91 65.11
CA ASP A 180 -47.78 -32.46 66.46
C ASP A 180 -47.53 -31.40 67.49
N TYR A 181 -46.59 -30.43 67.20
CA TYR A 181 -46.33 -29.28 68.02
C TYR A 181 -47.64 -28.47 68.26
N ASP A 182 -48.37 -28.12 67.23
CA ASP A 182 -49.58 -27.31 67.27
C ASP A 182 -50.64 -28.03 68.11
N ARG A 183 -50.77 -29.40 68.07
CA ARG A 183 -51.66 -30.23 68.87
C ARG A 183 -51.22 -30.19 70.34
N GLN A 184 -49.95 -30.48 70.63
CA GLN A 184 -49.44 -30.46 72.02
C GLN A 184 -49.64 -29.07 72.66
N ARG A 185 -49.35 -27.97 71.91
CA ARG A 185 -49.54 -26.58 72.38
C ARG A 185 -51.05 -26.31 72.67
N SER A 186 -51.96 -26.79 71.86
CA SER A 186 -53.39 -26.60 72.13
C SER A 186 -53.88 -27.39 73.36
N LEU A 187 -53.36 -28.59 73.59
CA LEU A 187 -53.71 -29.45 74.75
C LEU A 187 -53.10 -28.92 76.07
N LEU A 188 -51.96 -28.16 75.98
CA LEU A 188 -51.38 -27.54 77.20
C LEU A 188 -52.32 -26.53 77.81
N GLY A 189 -53.09 -25.75 77.03
CA GLY A 189 -54.09 -24.82 77.49
C GLY A 189 -55.22 -25.47 78.35
N GLY A 190 -55.49 -26.76 78.13
CA GLY A 190 -56.41 -27.56 78.88
C GLY A 190 -55.79 -28.41 80.02
N HIS A 191 -54.49 -28.27 80.26
CA HIS A 191 -53.67 -29.03 81.20
C HIS A 191 -53.65 -30.54 80.95
N PHE A 192 -53.87 -31.00 79.68
CA PHE A 192 -53.90 -32.43 79.29
C PHE A 192 -52.48 -32.98 79.01
N VAL A 193 -51.49 -32.11 78.85
CA VAL A 193 -50.07 -32.47 78.59
C VAL A 193 -49.13 -31.62 79.45
N SER A 194 -47.88 -32.10 79.64
CA SER A 194 -46.86 -31.38 80.37
C SER A 194 -46.14 -30.33 79.45
N GLN A 195 -45.57 -29.29 80.05
CA GLN A 195 -44.73 -28.28 79.35
C GLN A 195 -43.56 -28.95 78.60
N SER A 196 -42.91 -29.95 79.24
CA SER A 196 -41.80 -30.68 78.61
C SER A 196 -42.24 -31.46 77.34
N ALA A 197 -43.50 -31.88 77.21
CA ALA A 197 -43.99 -32.50 76.00
C ALA A 197 -44.07 -31.47 74.83
N VAL A 198 -44.47 -30.21 75.11
CA VAL A 198 -44.52 -29.13 74.12
C VAL A 198 -43.09 -28.73 73.72
N ASP A 199 -42.19 -28.62 74.71
CA ASP A 199 -40.78 -28.23 74.45
C ASP A 199 -40.07 -29.30 73.59
N ASN A 200 -40.34 -30.60 73.82
CA ASN A 200 -39.80 -31.68 72.99
C ASN A 200 -40.35 -31.66 71.55
N ALA A 201 -41.67 -31.39 71.41
CA ALA A 201 -42.31 -31.32 70.11
C ALA A 201 -41.74 -30.06 69.33
N GLN A 202 -41.55 -28.97 70.03
CA GLN A 202 -40.89 -27.75 69.41
C GLN A 202 -39.48 -28.06 69.00
N THR A 203 -38.65 -28.68 69.85
CA THR A 203 -37.27 -29.02 69.52
C THR A 203 -37.21 -29.93 68.30
N THR A 204 -38.13 -30.90 68.17
CA THR A 204 -38.24 -31.79 67.01
C THR A 204 -38.58 -31.00 65.74
N MET A 205 -39.54 -30.07 65.81
CA MET A 205 -39.95 -29.24 64.70
C MET A 205 -38.75 -28.33 64.26
N ASP A 206 -38.06 -27.70 65.19
CA ASP A 206 -36.96 -26.81 64.92
C ASP A 206 -35.77 -27.58 64.32
N ALA A 207 -35.47 -28.79 64.75
CA ALA A 207 -34.46 -29.68 64.20
C ALA A 207 -34.77 -30.05 62.76
N LEU A 208 -36.02 -30.38 62.43
CA LEU A 208 -36.47 -30.69 61.05
C LEU A 208 -36.48 -29.43 60.17
N ALA A 209 -36.76 -28.26 60.76
CA ALA A 209 -36.67 -27.00 60.03
C ALA A 209 -35.20 -26.67 59.63
N ALA A 210 -34.26 -26.91 60.56
CA ALA A 210 -32.83 -26.79 60.24
C ALA A 210 -32.37 -27.82 59.22
N GLN A 211 -32.84 -29.06 59.29
CA GLN A 211 -32.59 -30.13 58.31
C GLN A 211 -33.15 -29.76 56.93
N LEU A 212 -34.33 -29.15 56.89
CA LEU A 212 -34.94 -28.68 55.63
C LEU A 212 -34.07 -27.60 54.97
N ALA A 213 -33.53 -26.66 55.73
CA ALA A 213 -32.59 -25.63 55.23
C ALA A 213 -31.35 -26.28 54.61
N THR A 214 -30.79 -27.30 55.29
CA THR A 214 -29.65 -28.07 54.76
C THR A 214 -30.02 -28.80 53.46
N GLN A 215 -31.17 -29.42 53.35
CA GLN A 215 -31.60 -30.10 52.14
C GLN A 215 -31.85 -29.13 50.98
N ARG A 216 -32.35 -27.91 51.25
CA ARG A 216 -32.45 -26.85 50.23
C ARG A 216 -31.09 -26.45 49.69
N SER A 217 -30.11 -26.28 50.60
CA SER A 217 -28.73 -26.01 50.17
C SER A 217 -28.14 -27.14 49.33
N ASN A 218 -28.41 -28.40 49.68
CA ASN A 218 -27.99 -29.56 48.88
C ASN A 218 -28.60 -29.57 47.49
N VAL A 219 -29.88 -29.20 47.30
CA VAL A 219 -30.50 -29.02 45.99
C VAL A 219 -29.84 -27.91 45.21
N GLU A 220 -29.51 -26.78 45.87
CA GLU A 220 -28.83 -25.70 45.20
C GLU A 220 -27.43 -26.12 44.72
N VAL A 221 -26.66 -26.84 45.53
CA VAL A 221 -25.34 -27.38 45.12
C VAL A 221 -25.48 -28.31 43.92
N ALA A 222 -26.47 -29.22 43.96
CA ALA A 222 -26.74 -30.13 42.84
C ALA A 222 -27.14 -29.38 41.57
N GLN A 223 -27.89 -28.27 41.67
CA GLN A 223 -28.22 -27.41 40.53
C GLN A 223 -26.98 -26.77 39.96
N ARG A 224 -26.07 -26.23 40.79
CA ARG A 224 -24.77 -25.64 40.34
C ARG A 224 -23.92 -26.68 39.60
N ASN A 225 -23.93 -27.92 40.05
CA ASN A 225 -23.22 -29.03 39.37
C ASN A 225 -23.78 -29.28 37.95
N ILE A 226 -25.09 -29.20 37.77
CA ILE A 226 -25.71 -29.26 36.45
C ILE A 226 -25.26 -28.11 35.58
N ASP A 227 -25.25 -26.88 36.12
CA ASP A 227 -24.83 -25.69 35.37
C ASP A 227 -23.37 -25.81 34.88
N VAL A 228 -22.48 -26.39 35.68
CA VAL A 228 -21.11 -26.69 35.29
C VAL A 228 -21.03 -27.75 34.21
N ALA A 229 -21.75 -28.89 34.41
CA ALA A 229 -21.76 -29.96 33.41
C ALA A 229 -22.35 -29.51 32.07
N GLN A 230 -23.39 -28.66 32.09
CA GLN A 230 -23.96 -28.07 30.87
C GLN A 230 -22.96 -27.15 30.13
N ARG A 231 -22.25 -26.27 30.85
CA ARG A 231 -21.23 -25.41 30.22
C ARG A 231 -20.13 -26.24 29.57
N ASN A 232 -19.67 -27.30 30.25
CA ASN A 232 -18.65 -28.20 29.69
C ASN A 232 -19.17 -28.88 28.39
N LEU A 233 -20.44 -29.24 28.37
CA LEU A 233 -21.08 -29.79 27.17
C LEU A 233 -21.21 -28.72 26.06
N ASP A 234 -21.60 -27.50 26.41
CA ASP A 234 -21.71 -26.40 25.45
C ASP A 234 -20.38 -26.07 24.83
N ASP A 235 -19.25 -26.20 25.57
CA ASP A 235 -17.88 -25.98 25.10
C ASP A 235 -17.39 -27.06 24.10
N THR A 236 -18.17 -28.16 23.88
CA THR A 236 -17.90 -29.11 22.78
C THR A 236 -18.31 -28.55 21.42
N VAL A 237 -19.13 -27.54 21.38
CA VAL A 237 -19.59 -26.90 20.13
C VAL A 237 -18.79 -25.60 19.96
N VAL A 238 -17.83 -25.65 19.06
CA VAL A 238 -16.98 -24.49 18.77
C VAL A 238 -17.68 -23.58 17.78
N ARG A 239 -17.76 -22.29 18.12
CA ARG A 239 -18.47 -21.27 17.32
C ARG A 239 -17.57 -20.13 16.92
N ALA A 240 -17.93 -19.49 15.81
CA ALA A 240 -17.26 -18.29 15.33
C ALA A 240 -17.46 -17.12 16.31
N PRO A 241 -16.38 -16.43 16.74
CA PRO A 241 -16.47 -15.30 17.67
C PRO A 241 -17.01 -14.01 17.03
N PHE A 242 -16.94 -13.91 15.71
CA PHE A 242 -17.46 -12.82 14.90
C PHE A 242 -17.65 -13.27 13.46
N ALA A 243 -18.36 -12.47 12.67
CA ALA A 243 -18.56 -12.74 11.25
C ALA A 243 -17.27 -12.42 10.47
N GLY A 244 -16.86 -13.30 9.56
CA GLY A 244 -15.64 -13.13 8.79
C GLY A 244 -15.43 -14.21 7.74
N VAL A 245 -14.20 -14.30 7.22
CA VAL A 245 -13.75 -15.31 6.27
C VAL A 245 -12.70 -16.18 6.94
N VAL A 246 -12.80 -17.49 6.73
CA VAL A 246 -11.82 -18.47 7.20
C VAL A 246 -10.59 -18.39 6.30
N THR A 247 -9.44 -18.05 6.85
CA THR A 247 -8.17 -17.94 6.08
C THR A 247 -7.28 -19.16 6.25
N VAL A 248 -7.38 -19.85 7.38
CA VAL A 248 -6.57 -21.03 7.69
C VAL A 248 -7.43 -22.10 8.33
N LYS A 249 -7.34 -23.33 7.86
CA LYS A 249 -7.92 -24.53 8.45
C LYS A 249 -6.77 -25.34 9.07
N ALA A 250 -6.63 -25.27 10.40
CA ALA A 250 -5.48 -25.84 11.11
C ALA A 250 -5.71 -27.28 11.60
N ALA A 251 -6.96 -27.72 11.73
CA ALA A 251 -7.32 -29.02 12.28
C ALA A 251 -8.21 -29.82 11.33
N GLN A 252 -8.26 -31.14 11.52
CA GLN A 252 -9.06 -32.06 10.71
C GLN A 252 -9.96 -32.97 11.59
N PRO A 253 -11.10 -33.43 11.07
CA PRO A 253 -11.91 -34.43 11.76
C PRO A 253 -11.07 -35.65 12.13
N GLY A 254 -11.23 -36.13 13.35
CA GLY A 254 -10.48 -37.26 13.91
C GLY A 254 -9.28 -36.86 14.76
N GLU A 255 -8.76 -35.62 14.64
CA GLU A 255 -7.67 -35.13 15.47
C GLU A 255 -8.15 -34.74 16.89
N ILE A 256 -7.20 -34.74 17.83
CA ILE A 256 -7.45 -34.24 19.19
C ILE A 256 -7.07 -32.76 19.22
N VAL A 257 -8.01 -31.92 19.60
CA VAL A 257 -7.81 -30.50 19.83
C VAL A 257 -7.73 -30.19 21.31
N SER A 258 -6.89 -29.21 21.69
CA SER A 258 -6.65 -28.84 23.07
C SER A 258 -6.36 -27.34 23.16
N PRO A 259 -6.77 -26.65 24.26
CA PRO A 259 -6.41 -25.25 24.51
C PRO A 259 -4.92 -25.07 24.82
N ILE A 260 -4.22 -26.13 25.20
CA ILE A 260 -2.81 -26.13 25.60
C ILE A 260 -2.04 -27.04 24.66
N SER A 261 -0.89 -26.55 24.17
CA SER A 261 0.05 -27.39 23.43
C SER A 261 0.71 -28.39 24.37
N ALA A 262 0.27 -29.63 24.31
CA ALA A 262 0.78 -30.72 25.15
C ALA A 262 2.03 -31.37 24.54
N GLY A 263 3.01 -30.59 24.05
CA GLY A 263 4.38 -31.04 23.76
C GLY A 263 4.60 -32.25 22.84
N GLY A 264 3.56 -32.85 22.30
CA GLY A 264 3.65 -33.98 21.36
C GLY A 264 2.86 -33.66 20.11
N GLY A 265 3.42 -33.94 18.94
CA GLY A 265 2.87 -33.58 17.63
C GLY A 265 1.46 -34.07 17.27
N PHE A 266 0.72 -34.61 18.24
CA PHE A 266 -0.61 -35.21 18.08
C PHE A 266 -1.76 -34.30 18.52
N THR A 267 -1.48 -33.14 19.15
CA THR A 267 -2.51 -32.21 19.65
C THR A 267 -2.44 -30.89 18.89
N ARG A 268 -3.57 -30.45 18.36
CA ARG A 268 -3.68 -29.15 17.70
C ARG A 268 -4.25 -28.11 18.66
N THR A 269 -3.66 -26.91 18.69
CA THR A 269 -4.13 -25.81 19.56
C THR A 269 -5.10 -24.88 18.87
N GLY A 270 -5.15 -24.87 17.54
CA GLY A 270 -6.07 -24.06 16.74
C GLY A 270 -6.92 -24.92 15.82
N ILE A 271 -8.17 -24.53 15.59
CA ILE A 271 -9.08 -25.18 14.65
C ILE A 271 -9.03 -24.45 13.31
N GLY A 272 -9.09 -23.12 13.33
CA GLY A 272 -9.01 -22.29 12.13
C GLY A 272 -8.85 -20.83 12.48
N THR A 273 -8.41 -20.03 11.54
CA THR A 273 -8.28 -18.58 11.69
C THR A 273 -9.39 -17.89 10.91
N ILE A 274 -10.12 -17.01 11.58
CA ILE A 274 -11.17 -16.18 11.01
C ILE A 274 -10.69 -14.74 10.95
N VAL A 275 -10.90 -14.09 9.82
CA VAL A 275 -10.50 -12.72 9.55
C VAL A 275 -11.72 -11.89 9.18
N ASP A 276 -11.88 -10.76 9.82
CA ASP A 276 -12.93 -9.80 9.52
C ASP A 276 -12.50 -8.93 8.34
N MET A 277 -13.08 -9.20 7.17
CA MET A 277 -12.76 -8.48 5.92
C MET A 277 -13.29 -7.03 5.91
N ASP A 278 -14.20 -6.68 6.80
CA ASP A 278 -14.72 -5.32 6.92
C ASP A 278 -13.83 -4.40 7.78
N SER A 279 -12.88 -4.99 8.50
CA SER A 279 -11.98 -4.30 9.42
C SER A 279 -10.52 -4.23 8.93
N LEU A 280 -10.31 -4.21 7.61
CA LEU A 280 -8.97 -4.14 7.04
C LEU A 280 -8.36 -2.75 7.26
N GLU A 281 -7.11 -2.74 7.62
CA GLU A 281 -6.25 -1.56 7.77
C GLU A 281 -4.88 -1.84 7.17
N ILE A 282 -4.11 -0.79 6.92
CA ILE A 282 -2.74 -0.94 6.47
C ILE A 282 -1.81 -0.69 7.64
N GLN A 283 -0.84 -1.56 7.82
CA GLN A 283 0.28 -1.36 8.71
C GLN A 283 1.53 -1.12 7.87
N VAL A 284 2.16 0.03 8.06
CA VAL A 284 3.40 0.41 7.39
C VAL A 284 4.51 0.58 8.41
N ASP A 285 5.71 0.16 8.02
CA ASP A 285 6.92 0.34 8.81
C ASP A 285 7.65 1.60 8.33
N VAL A 286 7.60 2.65 9.13
CA VAL A 286 8.24 3.94 8.87
C VAL A 286 9.56 4.01 9.62
N ASN A 287 10.64 4.41 8.93
CA ASN A 287 11.94 4.60 9.56
C ASN A 287 11.86 5.67 10.66
N GLU A 288 12.50 5.41 11.82
CA GLU A 288 12.46 6.30 12.99
C GLU A 288 12.92 7.74 12.70
N ASN A 289 13.83 7.93 11.75
CA ASN A 289 14.30 9.26 11.37
C ASN A 289 13.20 10.15 10.74
N PHE A 290 12.16 9.54 10.22
CA PHE A 290 11.09 10.25 9.51
C PHE A 290 9.76 10.25 10.28
N ILE A 291 9.66 9.55 11.41
CA ILE A 291 8.42 9.42 12.17
C ILE A 291 7.85 10.78 12.64
N ASN A 292 8.72 11.76 12.88
CA ASN A 292 8.32 13.11 13.27
C ASN A 292 7.48 13.85 12.20
N ARG A 293 7.46 13.35 10.97
CA ARG A 293 6.70 13.91 9.85
C ARG A 293 5.32 13.26 9.70
N VAL A 294 5.05 12.21 10.46
CA VAL A 294 3.79 11.48 10.42
C VAL A 294 2.91 11.97 11.58
N GLN A 295 1.71 12.43 11.24
CA GLN A 295 0.75 12.93 12.21
C GLN A 295 -0.56 12.12 12.15
N PRO A 296 -1.29 11.98 13.27
CA PRO A 296 -2.65 11.43 13.24
C PRO A 296 -3.53 12.22 12.25
N ASP A 297 -4.47 11.55 11.61
CA ASP A 297 -5.39 12.07 10.59
C ASP A 297 -4.73 12.60 9.31
N GLN A 298 -3.40 12.42 9.16
CA GLN A 298 -2.69 12.77 7.93
C GLN A 298 -3.21 11.94 6.76
N LYS A 299 -3.53 12.61 5.64
CA LYS A 299 -3.96 11.94 4.41
C LYS A 299 -2.82 11.20 3.77
N VAL A 300 -3.14 10.01 3.29
CA VAL A 300 -2.19 9.14 2.59
C VAL A 300 -2.82 8.58 1.33
N THR A 301 -1.97 8.19 0.40
CA THR A 301 -2.38 7.43 -0.78
C THR A 301 -1.69 6.08 -0.75
N ALA A 302 -2.47 5.02 -0.68
CA ALA A 302 -1.99 3.66 -0.70
C ALA A 302 -2.07 3.06 -2.11
N ARG A 303 -1.09 2.25 -2.48
CA ARG A 303 -1.06 1.46 -3.72
C ARG A 303 -0.70 0.03 -3.40
N LEU A 304 -1.57 -0.89 -3.77
CA LEU A 304 -1.31 -2.32 -3.60
C LEU A 304 -0.28 -2.78 -4.65
N ASN A 305 0.65 -3.63 -4.25
CA ASN A 305 1.63 -4.17 -5.19
C ASN A 305 0.97 -5.01 -6.30
N ALA A 306 -0.18 -5.63 -6.01
CA ALA A 306 -0.97 -6.38 -6.98
C ALA A 306 -1.72 -5.47 -7.98
N TYR A 307 -1.99 -4.20 -7.63
CA TYR A 307 -2.74 -3.23 -8.43
C TYR A 307 -2.03 -1.87 -8.41
N PRO A 308 -0.91 -1.70 -9.13
CA PRO A 308 -0.06 -0.52 -9.06
C PRO A 308 -0.74 0.76 -9.57
N ASP A 309 -1.70 0.63 -10.47
CA ASP A 309 -2.43 1.76 -11.06
C ASP A 309 -3.58 2.25 -10.17
N TRP A 310 -3.97 1.45 -9.16
CA TRP A 310 -5.07 1.79 -8.29
C TRP A 310 -4.58 2.53 -7.05
N GLN A 311 -5.03 3.78 -6.91
CA GLN A 311 -4.74 4.64 -5.78
C GLN A 311 -5.91 4.59 -4.79
N ILE A 312 -5.64 4.17 -3.58
CA ILE A 312 -6.63 4.05 -2.52
C ILE A 312 -6.37 5.17 -1.51
N PRO A 313 -7.33 6.09 -1.32
CA PRO A 313 -7.20 7.12 -0.31
C PRO A 313 -7.34 6.52 1.09
N GLY A 314 -6.58 7.07 2.02
CA GLY A 314 -6.62 6.69 3.43
C GLY A 314 -6.12 7.80 4.34
N HIS A 315 -6.18 7.56 5.63
CA HIS A 315 -5.63 8.46 6.66
C HIS A 315 -4.96 7.68 7.77
N VAL A 316 -4.02 8.32 8.44
CA VAL A 316 -3.31 7.76 9.59
C VAL A 316 -4.25 7.65 10.78
N ILE A 317 -4.46 6.45 11.31
CA ILE A 317 -5.22 6.21 12.54
C ILE A 317 -4.37 6.55 13.75
N ALA A 318 -3.18 5.95 13.80
CA ALA A 318 -2.28 6.07 14.94
C ALA A 318 -0.85 5.65 14.57
N VAL A 319 0.09 6.23 15.27
CA VAL A 319 1.48 5.79 15.31
C VAL A 319 1.64 4.92 16.56
N ILE A 320 2.09 3.68 16.40
CA ILE A 320 2.31 2.77 17.53
C ILE A 320 3.63 3.19 18.21
N PRO A 321 3.61 3.57 19.51
CA PRO A 321 4.79 4.11 20.17
C PRO A 321 5.79 3.03 20.60
N THR A 322 6.09 2.13 19.68
CA THR A 322 7.04 1.02 19.87
C THR A 322 7.88 0.91 18.61
N ALA A 323 9.19 1.06 18.76
CA ALA A 323 10.13 0.89 17.66
C ALA A 323 10.64 -0.57 17.62
N ASP A 324 10.69 -1.14 16.43
CA ASP A 324 11.40 -2.38 16.18
C ASP A 324 12.90 -2.09 16.06
N ARG A 325 13.66 -2.47 17.09
CA ARG A 325 15.12 -2.24 17.15
C ARG A 325 15.88 -2.97 16.05
N SER A 326 15.35 -4.07 15.56
CA SER A 326 16.02 -4.87 14.51
C SER A 326 15.95 -4.20 13.15
N LYS A 327 14.88 -3.44 12.92
CA LYS A 327 14.62 -2.74 11.66
C LYS A 327 14.82 -1.22 11.75
N GLY A 328 14.87 -0.63 12.95
CA GLY A 328 14.87 0.81 13.15
C GLY A 328 13.60 1.49 12.63
N THR A 329 12.46 0.82 12.76
CA THR A 329 11.18 1.28 12.24
C THR A 329 10.12 1.40 13.32
N VAL A 330 9.15 2.26 13.09
CA VAL A 330 7.96 2.46 13.91
C VAL A 330 6.75 2.11 13.05
N THR A 331 5.85 1.31 13.59
CA THR A 331 4.65 0.89 12.87
C THR A 331 3.58 1.98 12.92
N VAL A 332 3.04 2.33 11.75
CA VAL A 332 1.96 3.28 11.58
C VAL A 332 0.73 2.56 11.04
N ARG A 333 -0.43 2.78 11.67
CA ARG A 333 -1.71 2.23 11.25
C ARG A 333 -2.49 3.24 10.43
N ILE A 334 -3.04 2.79 9.33
CA ILE A 334 -3.72 3.61 8.33
C ILE A 334 -5.08 3.01 8.02
N ALA A 335 -6.13 3.82 8.10
CA ALA A 335 -7.46 3.44 7.67
C ALA A 335 -7.60 3.58 6.15
N LEU A 336 -8.28 2.62 5.56
CA LEU A 336 -8.73 2.69 4.18
C LEU A 336 -10.09 3.39 4.11
N GLU A 337 -10.21 4.41 3.29
CA GLU A 337 -11.50 5.11 3.08
C GLU A 337 -12.44 4.32 2.16
N GLN A 338 -11.88 3.47 1.31
CA GLN A 338 -12.62 2.63 0.39
C GLN A 338 -12.44 1.16 0.74
N LYS A 339 -13.54 0.45 0.91
CA LYS A 339 -13.57 -1.00 1.07
C LYS A 339 -13.87 -1.65 -0.27
N ASP A 340 -13.00 -2.54 -0.70
CA ASP A 340 -13.17 -3.27 -1.97
C ASP A 340 -12.82 -4.75 -1.75
N PRO A 341 -13.61 -5.69 -2.31
CA PRO A 341 -13.34 -7.13 -2.19
C PRO A 341 -11.99 -7.59 -2.74
N ARG A 342 -11.34 -6.77 -3.56
CA ARG A 342 -10.00 -7.07 -4.10
C ARG A 342 -8.88 -6.86 -3.08
N ILE A 343 -9.16 -6.15 -1.99
CA ILE A 343 -8.19 -5.92 -0.91
C ILE A 343 -8.22 -7.15 -0.01
N LEU A 344 -7.15 -7.90 0.02
CA LEU A 344 -7.02 -9.09 0.84
C LEU A 344 -5.98 -8.87 1.95
N PRO A 345 -6.13 -9.53 3.11
CA PRO A 345 -5.12 -9.56 4.15
C PRO A 345 -3.76 -10.03 3.59
N GLU A 346 -2.67 -9.59 4.21
CA GLU A 346 -1.28 -9.91 3.87
C GLU A 346 -0.81 -9.39 2.50
N MET A 347 -1.63 -8.62 1.76
CA MET A 347 -1.18 -7.95 0.54
C MET A 347 -0.16 -6.87 0.87
N GLY A 348 0.96 -6.86 0.12
CA GLY A 348 1.96 -5.81 0.18
C GLY A 348 1.43 -4.50 -0.40
N VAL A 349 1.72 -3.41 0.28
CA VAL A 349 1.25 -2.06 -0.06
C VAL A 349 2.38 -1.05 0.07
N ARG A 350 2.37 -0.06 -0.80
CA ARG A 350 3.18 1.16 -0.68
C ARG A 350 2.26 2.32 -0.35
N VAL A 351 2.66 3.11 0.62
CA VAL A 351 1.90 4.25 1.09
C VAL A 351 2.73 5.52 0.94
N ALA A 352 2.16 6.49 0.25
CA ALA A 352 2.68 7.83 0.11
C ALA A 352 1.98 8.75 1.12
N PHE A 353 2.73 9.31 2.06
CA PHE A 353 2.22 10.28 3.03
C PHE A 353 2.18 11.65 2.37
N LEU A 354 0.97 12.23 2.30
CA LEU A 354 0.78 13.54 1.70
C LEU A 354 1.11 14.63 2.72
N GLY A 355 1.80 15.69 2.25
CA GLY A 355 2.07 16.85 3.10
C GLY A 355 0.76 17.50 3.53
N GLY A 356 0.51 17.57 4.82
CA GLY A 356 -0.51 18.43 5.36
C GLY A 356 -0.16 19.89 5.04
N ALA A 357 -1.13 20.68 4.66
CA ALA A 357 -0.97 22.11 4.36
C ALA A 357 -0.56 22.97 5.57
N THR A 358 -0.10 22.35 6.68
CA THR A 358 0.29 23.04 7.90
C THR A 358 1.77 22.74 8.21
N GLY A 359 2.64 23.67 7.82
CA GLY A 359 3.90 23.85 8.49
C GLY A 359 5.16 23.31 7.82
N ALA A 360 5.48 23.84 6.70
CA ALA A 360 6.82 24.35 6.43
C ALA A 360 6.62 25.59 5.58
N GLY A 361 6.50 26.71 6.24
CA GLY A 361 6.66 28.01 5.63
C GLY A 361 8.09 28.15 5.11
N GLY A 362 8.44 27.40 4.09
CA GLY A 362 9.20 27.89 3.01
C GLY A 362 8.16 28.51 2.09
N THR A 363 7.88 29.76 2.24
CA THR A 363 7.32 30.61 1.20
C THR A 363 8.19 30.42 -0.03
N ALA A 364 7.91 29.39 -0.83
CA ALA A 364 8.02 29.58 -2.25
C ALA A 364 6.95 30.66 -2.53
N ALA A 365 7.32 31.93 -2.35
CA ALA A 365 6.62 33.02 -3.00
C ALA A 365 6.33 32.51 -4.41
N PRO A 366 5.11 32.74 -4.93
CA PRO A 366 4.84 32.46 -6.33
C PRO A 366 6.04 33.06 -7.05
N SER A 367 6.86 32.24 -7.64
CA SER A 367 8.01 32.73 -8.41
C SER A 367 7.38 33.44 -9.57
N GLU A 368 7.14 34.76 -9.39
CA GLU A 368 6.89 35.66 -10.48
C GLU A 368 8.14 35.56 -11.35
N GLY A 369 8.16 34.60 -12.21
CA GLY A 369 9.26 34.31 -13.10
C GLY A 369 8.74 34.09 -14.51
N VAL A 370 9.65 34.21 -15.44
CA VAL A 370 9.39 34.02 -16.87
C VAL A 370 10.08 32.71 -17.27
N LEU A 371 9.34 31.83 -17.95
CA LEU A 371 9.87 30.60 -18.54
C LEU A 371 10.56 30.92 -19.86
N LEU A 372 11.82 30.57 -19.96
CA LEU A 372 12.62 30.66 -21.18
C LEU A 372 13.14 29.27 -21.58
N PRO A 373 13.24 28.99 -22.89
CA PRO A 373 13.93 27.77 -23.35
C PRO A 373 15.41 27.81 -22.91
N ARG A 374 15.96 26.67 -22.57
CA ARG A 374 17.34 26.53 -22.12
C ARG A 374 18.34 27.06 -23.13
N GLY A 375 18.03 26.97 -24.44
CA GLY A 375 18.80 27.51 -25.54
C GLY A 375 18.76 29.05 -25.69
N ALA A 376 17.96 29.76 -24.87
CA ALA A 376 17.87 31.22 -24.86
C ALA A 376 18.75 31.88 -23.79
N VAL A 377 19.40 31.08 -22.93
CA VAL A 377 20.11 31.59 -21.75
C VAL A 377 21.57 31.12 -21.75
N LEU A 378 22.50 32.03 -21.71
CA LEU A 378 23.91 31.76 -21.40
C LEU A 378 24.06 31.72 -19.87
N SER A 379 24.05 30.53 -19.29
CA SER A 379 24.15 30.34 -17.84
C SER A 379 25.61 30.46 -17.35
N SER A 380 25.81 31.22 -16.28
CA SER A 380 27.06 31.29 -15.53
C SER A 380 26.75 31.17 -14.03
N GLY A 381 26.46 29.93 -13.57
CA GLY A 381 26.05 29.68 -12.18
C GLY A 381 24.62 30.15 -11.89
N ALA A 382 24.43 30.98 -10.86
CA ALA A 382 23.10 31.49 -10.45
C ALA A 382 22.64 32.72 -11.29
N THR A 383 23.48 33.24 -12.18
CA THR A 383 23.15 34.34 -13.08
C THR A 383 23.38 33.91 -14.53
N GLY A 384 22.63 34.52 -15.42
CA GLY A 384 22.74 34.27 -16.86
C GLY A 384 22.67 35.57 -17.66
N VAL A 385 22.89 35.44 -18.96
CA VAL A 385 22.71 36.51 -19.92
C VAL A 385 21.73 36.05 -20.98
N VAL A 386 20.78 36.90 -21.31
CA VAL A 386 19.83 36.71 -22.41
C VAL A 386 19.97 37.85 -23.40
N PHE A 387 19.64 37.61 -24.65
CA PHE A 387 19.59 38.62 -25.69
C PHE A 387 18.11 38.90 -26.02
N VAL A 388 17.62 40.06 -25.58
CA VAL A 388 16.26 40.52 -25.83
C VAL A 388 16.20 41.15 -27.22
N VAL A 389 15.26 40.76 -28.01
CA VAL A 389 15.08 41.23 -29.40
C VAL A 389 14.18 42.45 -29.43
N HIS A 390 14.71 43.58 -29.90
CA HIS A 390 13.96 44.78 -30.20
C HIS A 390 14.04 45.05 -31.71
N ASP A 391 12.92 44.83 -32.40
CA ASP A 391 12.77 44.96 -33.85
C ASP A 391 13.86 44.19 -34.64
N SER A 392 14.95 44.82 -35.03
CA SER A 392 16.08 44.23 -35.80
C SER A 392 17.40 44.20 -35.01
N THR A 393 17.37 44.55 -33.73
CA THR A 393 18.57 44.61 -32.88
C THR A 393 18.39 43.80 -31.60
N VAL A 394 19.47 43.33 -31.00
CA VAL A 394 19.47 42.62 -29.72
C VAL A 394 20.12 43.45 -28.62
N GLU A 395 19.46 43.42 -27.45
CA GLU A 395 19.98 44.02 -26.21
C GLU A 395 20.47 42.89 -25.30
N ARG A 396 21.71 42.98 -24.85
CA ARG A 396 22.28 42.02 -23.90
C ARG A 396 21.87 42.39 -22.49
N ARG A 397 21.09 41.49 -21.83
CA ARG A 397 20.55 41.74 -20.49
C ARG A 397 20.97 40.65 -19.52
N ALA A 398 21.46 41.04 -18.35
CA ALA A 398 21.76 40.12 -17.26
C ALA A 398 20.47 39.66 -16.57
N VAL A 399 20.34 38.37 -16.30
CA VAL A 399 19.18 37.80 -15.70
C VAL A 399 19.55 36.95 -14.48
N LYS A 400 18.65 36.87 -13.52
CA LYS A 400 18.76 35.98 -12.37
C LYS A 400 18.01 34.69 -12.66
N LEU A 401 18.73 33.58 -12.64
CA LEU A 401 18.18 32.26 -12.94
C LEU A 401 17.57 31.67 -11.68
N GLY A 402 16.40 31.04 -11.85
CA GLY A 402 15.72 30.22 -10.86
C GLY A 402 15.92 28.74 -11.15
N GLN A 403 14.94 27.95 -10.80
CA GLN A 403 14.98 26.50 -10.94
C GLN A 403 14.78 26.11 -12.42
N ALA A 404 15.55 25.13 -12.90
CA ALA A 404 15.35 24.57 -14.24
C ALA A 404 14.20 23.55 -14.19
N ASP A 405 13.28 23.67 -15.14
CA ASP A 405 12.15 22.76 -15.30
C ASP A 405 12.21 22.11 -16.69
N GLY A 406 12.78 20.92 -16.74
CA GLY A 406 12.99 20.18 -17.99
C GLY A 406 13.83 20.97 -19.02
N ASP A 407 13.23 21.31 -20.17
CA ASP A 407 13.86 22.03 -21.27
C ASP A 407 13.73 23.57 -21.14
N HIS A 408 13.15 24.06 -20.03
CA HIS A 408 12.97 25.48 -19.73
C HIS A 408 13.70 25.89 -18.46
N ILE A 409 14.03 27.16 -18.36
CA ILE A 409 14.63 27.79 -17.18
C ILE A 409 13.73 28.91 -16.71
N VAL A 410 13.42 28.93 -15.40
CA VAL A 410 12.70 30.02 -14.78
C VAL A 410 13.66 31.19 -14.58
N VAL A 411 13.33 32.34 -15.11
CA VAL A 411 14.05 33.59 -14.89
C VAL A 411 13.26 34.42 -13.90
N SER A 412 13.86 34.72 -12.74
CA SER A 412 13.20 35.46 -11.66
C SER A 412 13.31 36.98 -11.76
N ALA A 413 14.27 37.50 -12.55
CA ALA A 413 14.41 38.93 -12.78
C ALA A 413 15.19 39.17 -14.05
N GLY A 414 14.86 40.25 -14.78
CA GLY A 414 15.60 40.76 -15.94
C GLY A 414 14.87 40.61 -17.29
N VAL A 415 13.78 39.82 -17.34
CA VAL A 415 12.91 39.68 -18.55
C VAL A 415 11.45 39.78 -18.12
N THR A 416 10.66 40.49 -18.92
CA THR A 416 9.21 40.58 -18.70
C THR A 416 8.41 39.58 -19.57
N PRO A 417 7.27 39.08 -19.07
CA PRO A 417 6.42 38.20 -19.88
C PRO A 417 6.03 38.88 -21.20
N GLY A 418 6.17 38.12 -22.30
CA GLY A 418 5.87 38.65 -23.64
C GLY A 418 7.08 39.21 -24.40
N GLU A 419 8.22 39.44 -23.76
CA GLU A 419 9.45 39.85 -24.46
C GLU A 419 9.96 38.71 -25.35
N ARG A 420 10.54 39.09 -26.50
CA ARG A 420 11.16 38.14 -27.44
C ARG A 420 12.64 38.00 -27.09
N VAL A 421 13.07 36.77 -26.94
CA VAL A 421 14.48 36.44 -26.66
C VAL A 421 15.08 35.62 -27.78
N ALA A 422 16.34 35.86 -28.12
CA ALA A 422 17.06 35.11 -29.13
C ALA A 422 17.40 33.70 -28.57
N VAL A 423 17.26 32.68 -29.42
CA VAL A 423 17.62 31.30 -29.13
C VAL A 423 18.65 30.83 -30.15
N GLY A 424 19.72 30.21 -29.71
CA GLY A 424 20.73 29.62 -30.58
C GLY A 424 22.16 29.88 -30.15
N ASP A 425 23.09 29.99 -31.12
CA ASP A 425 24.51 30.25 -30.86
C ASP A 425 24.79 31.73 -30.63
N PHE A 426 25.17 32.08 -29.42
CA PHE A 426 25.43 33.47 -28.99
C PHE A 426 26.85 33.93 -29.21
N THR A 427 27.74 33.10 -29.80
CA THR A 427 29.16 33.43 -29.98
C THR A 427 29.40 34.66 -30.86
N GLN A 428 28.46 34.94 -31.77
CA GLN A 428 28.52 36.07 -32.69
C GLN A 428 27.64 37.27 -32.27
N LEU A 429 26.79 37.11 -31.24
CA LEU A 429 25.87 38.14 -30.78
C LEU A 429 26.56 39.07 -29.79
N LYS A 430 26.62 40.37 -30.14
CA LYS A 430 27.06 41.47 -29.27
C LYS A 430 25.89 42.41 -29.00
N ASP A 431 26.02 43.16 -27.93
CA ASP A 431 25.05 44.20 -27.60
C ASP A 431 24.87 45.18 -28.76
N GLY A 432 23.63 45.43 -29.18
CA GLY A 432 23.30 46.29 -30.33
C GLY A 432 23.51 45.64 -31.72
N ALA A 433 23.78 44.34 -31.81
CA ALA A 433 23.96 43.65 -33.09
C ALA A 433 22.67 43.61 -33.89
N GLU A 434 22.76 43.88 -35.21
CA GLU A 434 21.65 43.70 -36.14
C GLU A 434 21.38 42.20 -36.37
N ILE A 435 20.14 41.79 -36.18
CA ILE A 435 19.73 40.42 -36.37
C ILE A 435 18.69 40.29 -37.46
N ARG A 436 18.61 39.08 -38.01
CA ARG A 436 17.53 38.64 -38.90
C ARG A 436 16.76 37.51 -38.22
N ILE A 437 15.52 37.73 -37.98
CA ILE A 437 14.62 36.68 -37.41
C ILE A 437 14.36 35.64 -38.47
N GLU A 438 14.79 34.39 -38.20
CA GLU A 438 14.35 33.23 -38.97
C GLU A 438 13.10 32.65 -38.31
N PRO A 439 12.04 32.35 -39.14
CA PRO A 439 10.77 31.84 -38.66
C PRO A 439 10.88 30.44 -38.02
#